data_9fdc933ed62b282ab3f94faadcbea3b6
#
_entry.id   9fdc933ed62b282ab3f94faadcbea3b6
#
_cell.length_a   1.000
_cell.length_b   1.000
_cell.length_c   1.000
_cell.angle_alpha   90.00
_cell.angle_beta   90.00
_cell.angle_gamma   90.00
#
_symmetry.space_group_name_H-M   'P 1'
#
loop_
_entity.id
_entity.type
_entity.pdbx_description
1 polymer ?
#
loop_
_entity_poly.entity_id
_entity_poly.type
_entity_poly.pdbx_seq_one_letter_code
_entity_poly.pdbx_strand_id
1 'polypeptide(L)'
;MLGREAMLGLKLLRLLPLGLCFIAVPVLVWFLSPVYYLPFYLPCPEIFAMKLQYRGEKMSGLFPRFYYLQPNAVQQTRSDVLTVTPWLAPIVWEGTFNSDMLDAMYKPLNLTIGVTVFAVGKYTQFAGRFLETAEQYFMRGYRVNYYIFTDKPADIPTTRLAAGRSLNLLPIKKHTHWEEISMRRMETINRHIAGRAHREVDYLFCLDIDMVFKHPWGAETFGETVAAIHPGYYKNSRTMFPYERRSVSSAFISREEGDFYYAGAVFGGLVKHMYELTRACHSTILADKANGVMAAWQEESHLNRHLLSHKPSKLLSPEYVWDETKRPPPEMQVVRFSTVYKNHRLVRD
;
A
#
# COMPACT_ATOMS: atom_id res chain seq x y z
N MET A 1 35.41 -46.51 -56.86
CA MET A 1 34.79 -46.30 -55.56
C MET A 1 35.27 -45.00 -54.92
N LEU A 2 35.19 -43.86 -55.58
CA LEU A 2 35.68 -42.56 -55.04
C LEU A 2 34.72 -41.40 -55.29
N GLY A 3 33.47 -41.69 -55.56
CA GLY A 3 32.51 -40.68 -55.96
C GLY A 3 31.39 -40.42 -54.97
N ARG A 4 31.27 -41.12 -53.83
CA ARG A 4 30.16 -41.00 -52.89
C ARG A 4 30.45 -40.13 -51.63
N GLU A 5 31.73 -40.09 -51.21
CA GLU A 5 32.08 -39.32 -50.00
C GLU A 5 32.24 -37.80 -50.26
N ALA A 6 32.64 -37.43 -51.49
CA ALA A 6 32.75 -35.99 -51.81
C ALA A 6 31.37 -35.26 -51.90
N MET A 7 30.30 -35.98 -52.23
CA MET A 7 28.96 -35.38 -52.32
C MET A 7 28.26 -35.20 -50.93
N LEU A 8 28.64 -35.98 -49.91
CA LEU A 8 28.11 -35.79 -48.54
C LEU A 8 28.76 -34.56 -47.85
N GLY A 9 30.08 -34.35 -48.09
CA GLY A 9 30.78 -33.21 -47.54
C GLY A 9 30.28 -31.86 -48.05
N LEU A 10 29.94 -31.77 -49.35
CA LEU A 10 29.39 -30.52 -49.93
C LEU A 10 27.95 -30.24 -49.49
N LYS A 11 27.14 -31.23 -49.14
CA LYS A 11 25.80 -31.03 -48.59
C LYS A 11 25.83 -30.59 -47.12
N LEU A 12 26.81 -31.06 -46.33
CA LEU A 12 26.99 -30.59 -44.96
C LEU A 12 27.51 -29.15 -44.89
N LEU A 13 28.40 -28.72 -45.80
CA LEU A 13 28.90 -27.34 -45.83
C LEU A 13 27.83 -26.32 -46.26
N ARG A 14 26.79 -26.73 -46.99
CA ARG A 14 25.68 -25.83 -47.36
C ARG A 14 24.59 -25.68 -46.28
N LEU A 15 24.55 -26.59 -45.29
CA LEU A 15 23.59 -26.53 -44.17
C LEU A 15 24.14 -25.81 -42.92
N LEU A 16 25.48 -25.66 -42.82
CA LEU A 16 26.10 -24.93 -41.71
C LEU A 16 25.65 -23.48 -41.56
N PRO A 17 25.55 -22.63 -42.62
CA PRO A 17 25.11 -21.26 -42.47
C PRO A 17 23.62 -21.15 -42.10
N LEU A 18 22.77 -22.08 -42.54
CA LEU A 18 21.36 -22.15 -42.14
C LEU A 18 21.17 -22.54 -40.68
N GLY A 19 21.95 -23.52 -40.19
CA GLY A 19 21.92 -23.94 -38.78
C GLY A 19 22.39 -22.82 -37.84
N LEU A 20 23.43 -22.07 -38.23
CA LEU A 20 23.89 -20.89 -37.47
C LEU A 20 22.85 -19.76 -37.41
N CYS A 21 22.10 -19.53 -38.51
CA CYS A 21 21.01 -18.57 -38.52
C CYS A 21 19.85 -19.00 -37.59
N PHE A 22 19.53 -20.29 -37.50
CA PHE A 22 18.46 -20.76 -36.59
C PHE A 22 18.83 -20.68 -35.11
N ILE A 23 20.13 -20.62 -34.77
CA ILE A 23 20.58 -20.42 -33.38
C ILE A 23 20.85 -18.92 -33.11
N ALA A 24 21.46 -18.21 -34.04
CA ALA A 24 21.81 -16.80 -33.88
C ALA A 24 20.60 -15.89 -33.82
N VAL A 25 19.54 -16.14 -34.60
CA VAL A 25 18.33 -15.34 -34.58
C VAL A 25 17.56 -15.44 -33.25
N PRO A 26 17.28 -16.60 -32.67
CA PRO A 26 16.68 -16.71 -31.35
C PRO A 26 17.56 -16.12 -30.24
N VAL A 27 18.89 -16.28 -30.31
CA VAL A 27 19.80 -15.68 -29.33
C VAL A 27 19.79 -14.15 -29.45
N LEU A 28 19.83 -13.63 -30.68
CA LEU A 28 19.73 -12.18 -30.92
C LEU A 28 18.36 -11.61 -30.46
N VAL A 29 17.28 -12.32 -30.75
CA VAL A 29 15.93 -11.97 -30.26
C VAL A 29 15.86 -12.06 -28.74
N TRP A 30 16.53 -13.05 -28.12
CA TRP A 30 16.60 -13.16 -26.67
C TRP A 30 17.42 -12.03 -26.03
N PHE A 31 18.52 -11.60 -26.66
CA PHE A 31 19.30 -10.44 -26.23
C PHE A 31 18.64 -9.09 -26.52
N LEU A 32 17.84 -8.97 -27.58
CA LEU A 32 17.17 -7.74 -27.98
C LEU A 32 15.75 -7.57 -27.42
N SER A 33 15.09 -8.68 -27.05
CA SER A 33 13.74 -8.64 -26.47
C SER A 33 13.64 -7.98 -25.08
N PRO A 34 14.68 -7.94 -24.21
CA PRO A 34 14.63 -7.20 -22.97
C PRO A 34 14.50 -5.69 -23.17
N VAL A 35 14.89 -5.18 -24.33
CA VAL A 35 14.96 -3.72 -24.56
C VAL A 35 13.59 -3.10 -24.85
N TYR A 36 12.60 -3.87 -25.29
CA TYR A 36 11.28 -3.35 -25.64
C TYR A 36 10.18 -3.49 -24.58
N TYR A 37 10.42 -4.23 -23.49
CA TYR A 37 9.41 -4.48 -22.45
C TYR A 37 9.68 -3.80 -21.10
N LEU A 38 10.67 -2.91 -20.98
CA LEU A 38 11.05 -2.29 -19.72
C LEU A 38 11.28 -0.76 -19.79
N PRO A 39 10.27 0.07 -20.04
CA PRO A 39 10.45 1.48 -19.68
C PRO A 39 9.93 1.88 -18.30
N PHE A 40 9.30 0.99 -17.50
CA PHE A 40 8.57 1.48 -16.33
C PHE A 40 8.80 0.77 -14.98
N TYR A 41 9.55 -0.31 -14.91
CA TYR A 41 9.79 -0.99 -13.65
C TYR A 41 11.30 -1.22 -13.44
N LEU A 42 11.92 -0.31 -12.67
CA LEU A 42 13.23 -0.63 -12.10
C LEU A 42 13.09 -1.85 -11.18
N PRO A 43 14.02 -2.81 -11.21
CA PRO A 43 14.00 -3.94 -10.28
C PRO A 43 13.97 -3.41 -8.85
N CYS A 44 13.04 -3.92 -8.03
CA CYS A 44 12.85 -3.51 -6.65
C CYS A 44 14.15 -3.44 -5.81
N PRO A 45 15.12 -4.38 -5.97
CA PRO A 45 16.41 -4.31 -5.26
C PRO A 45 17.22 -3.05 -5.55
N GLU A 46 17.21 -2.55 -6.79
CA GLU A 46 18.02 -1.38 -7.18
C GLU A 46 17.46 -0.08 -6.66
N ILE A 47 16.12 0.06 -6.60
CA ILE A 47 15.46 1.26 -6.07
C ILE A 47 15.81 1.47 -4.58
N PHE A 48 15.96 0.38 -3.83
CA PHE A 48 16.14 0.43 -2.37
C PHE A 48 17.58 0.19 -1.90
N ALA A 49 18.46 -0.35 -2.74
CA ALA A 49 19.84 -0.66 -2.38
C ALA A 49 20.64 0.58 -1.91
N MET A 50 20.43 1.73 -2.52
CA MET A 50 21.12 2.97 -2.16
C MET A 50 20.73 3.54 -0.79
N LYS A 51 19.54 3.23 -0.27
CA LYS A 51 19.12 3.71 1.06
C LYS A 51 19.69 2.89 2.22
N LEU A 52 19.96 1.62 2.01
CA LEU A 52 20.48 0.73 3.05
C LEU A 52 21.96 0.99 3.39
N GLN A 53 22.74 1.50 2.44
CA GLN A 53 24.15 1.81 2.68
C GLN A 53 24.40 3.02 3.60
N TYR A 54 23.45 3.94 3.75
CA TYR A 54 23.63 5.17 4.53
C TYR A 54 23.22 5.07 6.00
N ARG A 55 22.56 4.01 6.44
CA ARG A 55 22.02 3.88 7.81
C ARG A 55 22.88 3.06 8.79
N GLY A 56 23.99 2.48 8.34
CA GLY A 56 24.84 1.61 9.17
C GLY A 56 25.66 2.30 10.26
N GLU A 57 25.80 3.62 10.28
CA GLU A 57 26.92 4.23 11.02
C GLU A 57 26.59 5.11 12.24
N LYS A 58 25.36 5.32 12.64
CA LYS A 58 25.10 6.13 13.85
C LYS A 58 23.89 5.69 14.68
N MET A 59 23.96 4.52 15.27
CA MET A 59 23.16 4.22 16.46
C MET A 59 24.04 4.13 17.74
N SER A 60 24.93 5.07 17.95
CA SER A 60 25.64 5.24 19.21
C SER A 60 25.09 6.42 20.03
N GLY A 61 23.76 6.59 20.03
CA GLY A 61 23.07 7.51 20.93
C GLY A 61 22.60 6.74 22.14
N LEU A 62 22.93 7.21 23.34
CA LEU A 62 22.32 6.77 24.59
C LEU A 62 20.79 6.82 24.41
N PHE A 63 20.15 5.65 24.43
CA PHE A 63 18.69 5.59 24.47
C PHE A 63 18.24 6.37 25.72
N PRO A 64 17.25 7.29 25.60
CA PRO A 64 16.73 7.99 26.76
C PRO A 64 16.20 6.98 27.76
N ARG A 65 16.42 7.24 29.07
CA ARG A 65 15.83 6.41 30.10
C ARG A 65 14.31 6.58 30.08
N PHE A 66 13.58 5.45 29.91
CA PHE A 66 12.13 5.44 29.96
C PHE A 66 11.66 5.13 31.37
N TYR A 67 10.73 5.93 31.85
CA TYR A 67 10.00 5.66 33.06
C TYR A 67 8.59 5.24 32.68
N TYR A 68 8.31 3.97 32.74
CA TYR A 68 6.97 3.40 32.50
C TYR A 68 6.72 2.24 33.47
N LEU A 69 5.44 1.89 33.65
CA LEU A 69 5.07 0.75 34.47
C LEU A 69 5.59 -0.53 33.82
N GLN A 70 6.27 -1.34 34.65
CA GLN A 70 6.76 -2.64 34.17
C GLN A 70 5.59 -3.48 33.65
N PRO A 71 5.66 -4.02 32.41
CA PRO A 71 4.62 -4.90 31.92
C PRO A 71 4.58 -6.19 32.72
N ASN A 72 3.39 -6.69 33.01
CA ASN A 72 3.18 -7.98 33.65
C ASN A 72 2.94 -9.03 32.56
N ALA A 73 3.81 -10.03 32.50
CA ALA A 73 3.78 -11.07 31.46
C ALA A 73 2.53 -11.95 31.49
N VAL A 74 1.80 -12.00 32.61
CA VAL A 74 0.57 -12.80 32.79
C VAL A 74 -0.70 -11.97 32.79
N GLN A 75 -0.58 -10.62 32.76
CA GLN A 75 -1.72 -9.72 32.76
C GLN A 75 -2.00 -9.24 31.33
N GLN A 76 -3.17 -9.55 30.81
CA GLN A 76 -3.64 -9.03 29.53
C GLN A 76 -4.19 -7.62 29.71
N THR A 77 -3.76 -6.67 28.87
CA THR A 77 -4.30 -5.30 28.85
C THR A 77 -5.64 -5.23 28.12
N ARG A 78 -5.86 -6.12 27.14
CA ARG A 78 -7.08 -6.22 26.32
C ARG A 78 -7.46 -7.71 26.18
N SER A 79 -8.34 -8.21 27.04
CA SER A 79 -8.88 -9.57 27.00
C SER A 79 -10.18 -9.68 26.19
N ASP A 80 -10.75 -8.55 25.81
CA ASP A 80 -12.03 -8.40 25.11
C ASP A 80 -11.90 -8.48 23.57
N VAL A 81 -10.68 -8.35 23.04
CA VAL A 81 -10.39 -8.36 21.59
C VAL A 81 -9.19 -9.22 21.24
N LEU A 82 -9.07 -9.59 19.97
CA LEU A 82 -7.88 -10.26 19.46
C LEU A 82 -6.75 -9.23 19.27
N THR A 83 -5.62 -9.44 19.93
CA THR A 83 -4.46 -8.52 19.88
C THR A 83 -3.28 -9.05 19.05
N VAL A 84 -3.30 -10.34 18.69
CA VAL A 84 -2.27 -10.99 17.86
C VAL A 84 -2.95 -11.97 16.90
N THR A 85 -2.55 -11.93 15.65
CA THR A 85 -3.05 -12.85 14.62
C THR A 85 -2.44 -14.25 14.73
N PRO A 86 -3.00 -15.30 14.08
CA PRO A 86 -2.40 -16.64 14.02
C PRO A 86 -0.99 -16.67 13.38
N TRP A 87 -0.62 -15.66 12.56
CA TRP A 87 0.73 -15.51 12.00
C TRP A 87 1.62 -14.54 12.78
N LEU A 88 1.27 -14.28 14.05
CA LEU A 88 2.00 -13.48 15.03
C LEU A 88 2.15 -11.98 14.69
N ALA A 89 1.30 -11.45 13.83
CA ALA A 89 1.22 -10.01 13.62
C ALA A 89 0.39 -9.35 14.74
N PRO A 90 0.85 -8.26 15.36
CA PRO A 90 0.04 -7.52 16.32
C PRO A 90 -1.16 -6.85 15.64
N ILE A 91 -2.29 -6.83 16.35
CA ILE A 91 -3.47 -6.03 16.01
C ILE A 91 -3.51 -4.86 16.98
N VAL A 92 -3.35 -3.64 16.45
CA VAL A 92 -3.23 -2.42 17.26
C VAL A 92 -4.62 -1.95 17.68
N TRP A 93 -4.85 -1.96 19.00
CA TRP A 93 -6.01 -1.40 19.67
C TRP A 93 -5.55 -0.38 20.72
N GLU A 94 -6.42 0.56 21.10
CA GLU A 94 -6.17 1.36 22.28
C GLU A 94 -5.90 0.45 23.50
N GLY A 95 -4.88 0.82 24.31
CA GLY A 95 -4.44 0.01 25.46
C GLY A 95 -3.48 -1.13 25.14
N THR A 96 -3.11 -1.38 23.85
CA THR A 96 -2.11 -2.41 23.49
C THR A 96 -0.70 -1.87 23.31
N PHE A 97 -0.50 -0.56 23.40
CA PHE A 97 0.80 0.08 23.20
C PHE A 97 0.98 1.29 24.12
N ASN A 98 2.21 1.75 24.26
CA ASN A 98 2.56 2.99 24.94
C ASN A 98 3.16 3.96 23.90
N SER A 99 2.41 5.04 23.61
CA SER A 99 2.79 6.04 22.61
C SER A 99 4.11 6.75 22.94
N ASP A 100 4.35 7.08 24.22
CA ASP A 100 5.55 7.80 24.62
C ASP A 100 6.80 6.94 24.44
N MET A 101 6.69 5.63 24.76
CA MET A 101 7.77 4.67 24.53
C MET A 101 8.08 4.53 23.03
N LEU A 102 7.02 4.37 22.20
CA LEU A 102 7.18 4.25 20.75
C LEU A 102 7.79 5.54 20.16
N ASP A 103 7.31 6.69 20.57
CA ASP A 103 7.86 7.97 20.14
C ASP A 103 9.34 8.13 20.51
N ALA A 104 9.71 7.75 21.73
CA ALA A 104 11.10 7.80 22.16
C ALA A 104 12.01 6.81 21.38
N MET A 105 11.47 5.68 20.92
CA MET A 105 12.19 4.72 20.07
C MET A 105 12.32 5.20 18.62
N TYR A 106 11.28 5.79 18.06
CA TYR A 106 11.20 6.07 16.62
C TYR A 106 11.57 7.51 16.23
N LYS A 107 11.31 8.53 17.06
CA LYS A 107 11.66 9.93 16.76
C LYS A 107 13.15 10.15 16.55
N PRO A 108 14.08 9.54 17.34
CA PRO A 108 15.52 9.67 17.08
C PRO A 108 15.98 9.15 15.72
N LEU A 109 15.20 8.27 15.08
CA LEU A 109 15.51 7.74 13.74
C LEU A 109 15.25 8.77 12.63
N ASN A 110 14.66 9.93 12.95
CA ASN A 110 14.39 11.03 12.03
C ASN A 110 13.65 10.56 10.75
N LEU A 111 12.65 9.72 10.93
CA LEU A 111 11.86 9.11 9.84
C LEU A 111 11.03 10.16 9.12
N THR A 112 10.82 9.94 7.82
CA THR A 112 9.87 10.71 7.00
C THR A 112 8.72 9.81 6.59
N ILE A 113 7.49 10.26 6.85
CA ILE A 113 6.27 9.53 6.56
C ILE A 113 5.59 10.16 5.34
N GLY A 114 5.33 9.36 4.32
CA GLY A 114 4.52 9.76 3.17
C GLY A 114 3.06 9.42 3.40
N VAL A 115 2.18 10.27 2.91
CA VAL A 115 0.74 10.04 2.87
C VAL A 115 0.24 10.26 1.45
N THR A 116 -0.36 9.26 0.83
CA THR A 116 -1.03 9.39 -0.47
C THR A 116 -2.53 9.46 -0.29
N VAL A 117 -3.15 10.46 -0.89
CA VAL A 117 -4.61 10.62 -0.95
C VAL A 117 -5.05 11.03 -2.34
N PHE A 118 -6.29 10.69 -2.71
CA PHE A 118 -6.88 11.02 -4.01
C PHE A 118 -8.03 12.01 -3.82
N ALA A 119 -7.84 13.24 -4.30
CA ALA A 119 -8.82 14.31 -4.28
C ALA A 119 -9.25 14.63 -5.71
N VAL A 120 -10.11 13.80 -6.30
CA VAL A 120 -10.53 13.90 -7.70
C VAL A 120 -11.97 14.37 -7.80
N GLY A 121 -12.25 15.26 -8.72
CA GLY A 121 -13.58 15.81 -8.97
C GLY A 121 -14.15 16.53 -7.74
N LYS A 122 -15.27 16.04 -7.23
CA LYS A 122 -15.95 16.61 -6.05
C LYS A 122 -15.27 16.25 -4.71
N TYR A 123 -14.33 15.29 -4.71
CA TYR A 123 -13.60 14.91 -3.50
C TYR A 123 -12.59 15.95 -3.03
N THR A 124 -12.23 16.94 -3.86
CA THR A 124 -11.39 18.08 -3.45
C THR A 124 -11.94 18.82 -2.24
N GLN A 125 -13.27 18.84 -2.06
CA GLN A 125 -13.93 19.49 -0.91
C GLN A 125 -13.52 18.91 0.46
N PHE A 126 -13.02 17.68 0.51
CA PHE A 126 -12.61 17.04 1.77
C PHE A 126 -11.17 17.37 2.16
N ALA A 127 -10.35 17.88 1.22
CA ALA A 127 -8.91 18.05 1.40
C ALA A 127 -8.55 18.99 2.56
N GLY A 128 -9.29 20.10 2.73
CA GLY A 128 -9.06 21.04 3.81
C GLY A 128 -9.19 20.40 5.18
N ARG A 129 -10.34 19.77 5.43
CA ARG A 129 -10.63 19.12 6.71
C ARG A 129 -9.71 17.92 6.98
N PHE A 130 -9.36 17.16 5.94
CA PHE A 130 -8.38 16.09 6.06
C PHE A 130 -7.02 16.64 6.54
N LEU A 131 -6.47 17.65 5.87
CA LEU A 131 -5.18 18.25 6.21
C LEU A 131 -5.19 18.89 7.60
N GLU A 132 -6.22 19.64 7.95
CA GLU A 132 -6.35 20.28 9.27
C GLU A 132 -6.33 19.26 10.39
N THR A 133 -7.11 18.17 10.26
CA THR A 133 -7.15 17.13 11.29
C THR A 133 -5.88 16.25 11.28
N ALA A 134 -5.25 16.06 10.12
CA ALA A 134 -3.96 15.38 10.04
C ALA A 134 -2.86 16.17 10.75
N GLU A 135 -2.82 17.51 10.61
CA GLU A 135 -1.87 18.35 11.35
C GLU A 135 -2.11 18.31 12.87
N GLN A 136 -3.34 18.11 13.29
CA GLN A 136 -3.69 18.02 14.71
C GLN A 136 -3.33 16.66 15.32
N TYR A 137 -3.47 15.55 14.60
CA TYR A 137 -3.46 14.21 15.18
C TYR A 137 -2.48 13.23 14.55
N PHE A 138 -2.15 13.39 13.25
CA PHE A 138 -1.35 12.39 12.52
C PHE A 138 0.15 12.62 12.67
N MET A 139 0.88 11.60 13.13
CA MET A 139 2.35 11.56 13.20
C MET A 139 2.97 12.84 13.79
N ARG A 140 2.50 13.27 14.95
CA ARG A 140 2.97 14.51 15.62
C ARG A 140 4.45 14.40 15.98
N GLY A 141 5.23 15.39 15.55
CA GLY A 141 6.67 15.42 15.78
C GLY A 141 7.49 14.60 14.77
N TYR A 142 6.87 14.02 13.76
CA TYR A 142 7.52 13.38 12.62
C TYR A 142 7.51 14.29 11.40
N ARG A 143 8.44 14.07 10.47
CA ARG A 143 8.40 14.67 9.14
C ARG A 143 7.33 13.96 8.31
N VAL A 144 6.50 14.74 7.62
CA VAL A 144 5.40 14.20 6.82
C VAL A 144 5.39 14.85 5.44
N ASN A 145 5.32 14.03 4.40
CA ASN A 145 5.09 14.46 3.03
C ASN A 145 3.68 14.03 2.60
N TYR A 146 2.78 15.00 2.47
CA TYR A 146 1.47 14.76 1.87
C TYR A 146 1.57 14.79 0.36
N TYR A 147 1.08 13.76 -0.31
CA TYR A 147 0.99 13.61 -1.76
C TYR A 147 -0.49 13.53 -2.14
N ILE A 148 -1.04 14.64 -2.62
CA ILE A 148 -2.44 14.72 -3.04
C ILE A 148 -2.51 14.58 -4.56
N PHE A 149 -3.05 13.45 -5.03
CA PHE A 149 -3.37 13.22 -6.42
C PHE A 149 -4.69 13.88 -6.76
N THR A 150 -4.68 14.86 -7.68
CA THR A 150 -5.87 15.66 -7.98
C THR A 150 -5.92 16.08 -9.45
N ASP A 151 -7.13 16.15 -10.00
CA ASP A 151 -7.40 16.75 -11.32
C ASP A 151 -7.58 18.27 -11.25
N LYS A 152 -7.70 18.83 -10.02
CA LYS A 152 -7.95 20.24 -9.76
C LYS A 152 -7.05 20.77 -8.64
N PRO A 153 -5.75 20.99 -8.92
CA PRO A 153 -4.83 21.49 -7.88
C PRO A 153 -5.25 22.84 -7.27
N ALA A 154 -5.92 23.70 -8.03
CA ALA A 154 -6.39 25.00 -7.55
C ALA A 154 -7.53 24.92 -6.51
N ASP A 155 -8.28 23.80 -6.49
CA ASP A 155 -9.37 23.59 -5.55
C ASP A 155 -8.86 23.07 -4.17
N ILE A 156 -7.58 22.73 -4.06
CA ILE A 156 -7.00 22.24 -2.79
C ILE A 156 -6.62 23.46 -1.94
N PRO A 157 -7.17 23.59 -0.74
CA PRO A 157 -6.92 24.76 0.10
C PRO A 157 -5.49 24.77 0.63
N THR A 158 -4.95 25.98 0.77
CA THR A 158 -3.68 26.18 1.46
C THR A 158 -3.85 25.93 2.96
N THR A 159 -3.14 24.96 3.50
CA THR A 159 -3.15 24.61 4.92
C THR A 159 -1.81 24.97 5.55
N ARG A 160 -1.84 25.56 6.75
CA ARG A 160 -0.61 25.80 7.52
C ARG A 160 -0.08 24.46 8.04
N LEU A 161 1.12 24.08 7.58
CA LEU A 161 1.79 22.85 7.99
C LEU A 161 2.79 23.13 9.11
N ALA A 162 2.98 22.16 9.98
CA ALA A 162 4.03 22.19 10.99
C ALA A 162 5.43 22.05 10.34
N ALA A 163 6.46 22.44 11.09
CA ALA A 163 7.85 22.33 10.62
C ALA A 163 8.20 20.87 10.25
N GLY A 164 8.91 20.68 9.14
CA GLY A 164 9.28 19.37 8.62
C GLY A 164 8.16 18.63 7.86
N ARG A 165 7.04 19.31 7.56
CA ARG A 165 5.94 18.76 6.77
C ARG A 165 5.80 19.49 5.44
N SER A 166 5.40 18.77 4.40
CA SER A 166 5.21 19.33 3.06
C SER A 166 3.94 18.84 2.40
N LEU A 167 3.31 19.72 1.62
CA LEU A 167 2.17 19.40 0.76
C LEU A 167 2.62 19.39 -0.70
N ASN A 168 2.39 18.27 -1.36
CA ASN A 168 2.75 18.05 -2.75
C ASN A 168 1.48 17.75 -3.54
N LEU A 169 1.05 18.68 -4.37
CA LEU A 169 -0.07 18.49 -5.28
C LEU A 169 0.42 17.81 -6.55
N LEU A 170 -0.12 16.66 -6.87
CA LEU A 170 0.28 15.81 -7.99
C LEU A 170 -0.86 15.78 -9.01
N PRO A 171 -0.74 16.49 -10.12
CA PRO A 171 -1.78 16.50 -11.13
C PRO A 171 -1.98 15.11 -11.74
N ILE A 172 -3.23 14.67 -11.79
CA ILE A 172 -3.64 13.45 -12.47
C ILE A 172 -4.75 13.74 -13.47
N LYS A 173 -4.88 12.85 -14.45
CA LYS A 173 -5.92 12.98 -15.45
C LYS A 173 -7.29 12.67 -14.84
N LYS A 174 -8.27 13.53 -15.10
CA LYS A 174 -9.67 13.28 -14.74
C LYS A 174 -10.19 12.07 -15.50
N HIS A 175 -10.91 11.20 -14.82
CA HIS A 175 -11.67 10.09 -15.41
C HIS A 175 -13.16 10.32 -15.17
N THR A 176 -13.98 9.83 -16.08
CA THR A 176 -15.43 10.07 -16.08
C THR A 176 -16.15 9.26 -15.01
N HIS A 177 -15.61 8.06 -14.70
CA HIS A 177 -16.22 7.11 -13.77
C HIS A 177 -15.32 6.88 -12.56
N TRP A 178 -15.92 6.82 -11.38
CA TRP A 178 -15.25 6.57 -10.10
C TRP A 178 -14.46 5.26 -10.11
N GLU A 179 -15.05 4.22 -10.69
CA GLU A 179 -14.43 2.89 -10.79
C GLU A 179 -13.09 2.93 -11.52
N GLU A 180 -12.94 3.80 -12.52
CA GLU A 180 -11.68 3.95 -13.23
C GLU A 180 -10.61 4.64 -12.38
N ILE A 181 -11.00 5.59 -11.54
CA ILE A 181 -10.09 6.25 -10.59
C ILE A 181 -9.59 5.22 -9.57
N SER A 182 -10.51 4.45 -8.99
CA SER A 182 -10.24 3.36 -8.05
C SER A 182 -9.29 2.33 -8.67
N MET A 183 -9.59 1.83 -9.86
CA MET A 183 -8.76 0.86 -10.58
C MET A 183 -7.34 1.37 -10.88
N ARG A 184 -7.16 2.68 -11.08
CA ARG A 184 -5.85 3.30 -11.34
C ARG A 184 -5.09 3.71 -10.08
N ARG A 185 -5.70 3.62 -8.91
CA ARG A 185 -5.09 4.02 -7.63
C ARG A 185 -3.76 3.29 -7.40
N MET A 186 -3.75 1.96 -7.54
CA MET A 186 -2.55 1.14 -7.34
C MET A 186 -1.44 1.48 -8.35
N GLU A 187 -1.79 1.69 -9.61
CA GLU A 187 -0.85 2.14 -10.65
C GLU A 187 -0.22 3.48 -10.31
N THR A 188 -1.05 4.45 -9.94
CA THR A 188 -0.63 5.82 -9.66
C THR A 188 0.31 5.89 -8.45
N ILE A 189 -0.03 5.19 -7.37
CA ILE A 189 0.82 5.08 -6.17
C ILE A 189 2.14 4.40 -6.52
N ASN A 190 2.09 3.28 -7.25
CA ASN A 190 3.29 2.53 -7.64
C ASN A 190 4.26 3.39 -8.47
N ARG A 191 3.76 4.10 -9.48
CA ARG A 191 4.56 5.03 -10.29
C ARG A 191 5.17 6.15 -9.46
N HIS A 192 4.41 6.70 -8.53
CA HIS A 192 4.89 7.74 -7.63
C HIS A 192 6.01 7.24 -6.73
N ILE A 193 5.87 6.03 -6.17
CA ILE A 193 6.94 5.41 -5.38
C ILE A 193 8.19 5.23 -6.23
N ALA A 194 8.06 4.62 -7.41
CA ALA A 194 9.19 4.37 -8.33
C ALA A 194 9.90 5.65 -8.76
N GLY A 195 9.14 6.71 -9.07
CA GLY A 195 9.71 7.96 -9.57
C GLY A 195 10.28 8.88 -8.48
N ARG A 196 9.68 8.89 -7.30
CA ARG A 196 9.98 9.93 -6.30
C ARG A 196 9.97 9.43 -4.85
N ALA A 197 8.86 8.88 -4.35
CA ALA A 197 8.65 8.69 -2.93
C ALA A 197 9.66 7.74 -2.27
N HIS A 198 10.22 6.76 -3.00
CA HIS A 198 11.24 5.85 -2.47
C HIS A 198 12.52 6.56 -1.97
N ARG A 199 12.78 7.79 -2.45
CA ARG A 199 13.91 8.62 -2.02
C ARG A 199 13.55 9.61 -0.93
N GLU A 200 12.25 9.90 -0.74
CA GLU A 200 11.78 10.99 0.11
C GLU A 200 11.21 10.50 1.44
N VAL A 201 10.67 9.26 1.48
CA VAL A 201 9.97 8.76 2.65
C VAL A 201 10.42 7.35 3.03
N ASP A 202 10.30 7.03 4.30
CA ASP A 202 10.62 5.73 4.87
C ASP A 202 9.38 4.84 4.94
N TYR A 203 8.27 5.43 5.35
CA TYR A 203 6.95 4.80 5.40
C TYR A 203 5.99 5.53 4.47
N LEU A 204 5.06 4.80 3.90
CA LEU A 204 3.99 5.36 3.06
C LEU A 204 2.65 4.81 3.53
N PHE A 205 1.72 5.71 3.85
CA PHE A 205 0.33 5.39 4.13
C PHE A 205 -0.55 5.83 2.96
N CYS A 206 -1.48 4.98 2.59
CA CYS A 206 -2.48 5.23 1.56
C CYS A 206 -3.83 5.39 2.26
N LEU A 207 -4.34 6.62 2.26
CA LEU A 207 -5.54 7.00 3.02
C LEU A 207 -6.61 7.56 2.08
N ASP A 208 -7.88 7.42 2.47
CA ASP A 208 -8.96 8.08 1.76
C ASP A 208 -9.12 9.54 2.23
N ILE A 209 -9.35 10.44 1.28
CA ILE A 209 -9.44 11.89 1.52
C ILE A 209 -10.72 12.31 2.25
N ASP A 210 -11.79 11.53 2.13
CA ASP A 210 -13.10 11.78 2.75
C ASP A 210 -13.18 11.21 4.18
N MET A 211 -12.05 11.20 4.86
CA MET A 211 -11.89 10.80 6.24
C MET A 211 -11.21 11.90 7.08
N VAL A 212 -11.39 11.85 8.39
CA VAL A 212 -10.81 12.80 9.34
C VAL A 212 -10.16 12.10 10.51
N PHE A 213 -9.06 12.65 10.98
CA PHE A 213 -8.43 12.22 12.22
C PHE A 213 -9.19 12.83 13.42
N LYS A 214 -9.44 12.02 14.42
CA LYS A 214 -10.16 12.42 15.66
C LYS A 214 -9.31 12.26 16.91
N HIS A 215 -8.31 11.35 16.87
CA HIS A 215 -7.38 11.09 17.96
C HIS A 215 -5.97 10.84 17.45
N PRO A 216 -4.94 10.89 18.30
CA PRO A 216 -3.56 10.67 17.89
C PRO A 216 -3.36 9.36 17.13
N TRP A 217 -2.59 9.46 16.05
CA TRP A 217 -2.15 8.37 15.20
C TRP A 217 -0.63 8.51 15.03
N GLY A 218 0.15 7.58 15.58
CA GLY A 218 1.60 7.70 15.67
C GLY A 218 2.35 6.41 15.30
N ALA A 219 3.48 6.23 15.93
CA ALA A 219 4.45 5.16 15.63
C ALA A 219 3.92 3.74 15.90
N GLU A 220 2.81 3.60 16.64
CA GLU A 220 2.12 2.32 16.83
C GLU A 220 1.69 1.69 15.50
N THR A 221 1.56 2.50 14.46
CA THR A 221 1.16 2.05 13.12
C THR A 221 2.35 1.68 12.21
N PHE A 222 3.58 1.83 12.66
CA PHE A 222 4.75 1.44 11.85
C PHE A 222 4.87 -0.08 11.75
N GLY A 223 5.03 -0.58 10.52
CA GLY A 223 5.21 -1.99 10.19
C GLY A 223 5.70 -2.14 8.74
N GLU A 224 6.13 -3.33 8.37
CA GLU A 224 6.57 -3.60 6.98
C GLU A 224 5.39 -3.45 6.01
N THR A 225 4.31 -4.19 6.28
CA THR A 225 3.02 -4.06 5.59
C THR A 225 1.94 -3.96 6.64
N VAL A 226 1.14 -2.93 6.56
CA VAL A 226 0.10 -2.57 7.54
C VAL A 226 -1.25 -2.47 6.83
N ALA A 227 -2.27 -3.12 7.39
CA ALA A 227 -3.63 -3.09 6.85
C ALA A 227 -4.64 -2.87 7.97
N ALA A 228 -5.67 -2.08 7.69
CA ALA A 228 -6.75 -1.85 8.64
C ALA A 228 -7.91 -2.84 8.44
N ILE A 229 -8.41 -3.40 9.54
CA ILE A 229 -9.56 -4.30 9.52
C ILE A 229 -10.83 -3.47 9.27
N HIS A 230 -11.60 -3.87 8.27
CA HIS A 230 -12.79 -3.12 7.85
C HIS A 230 -13.89 -3.10 8.93
N PRO A 231 -14.39 -1.92 9.34
CA PRO A 231 -15.32 -1.75 10.46
C PRO A 231 -16.68 -2.45 10.28
N GLY A 232 -17.08 -2.68 9.03
CA GLY A 232 -18.34 -3.35 8.72
C GLY A 232 -18.29 -4.87 8.86
N TYR A 233 -17.09 -5.46 8.94
CA TYR A 233 -16.96 -6.92 8.82
C TYR A 233 -16.11 -7.58 9.91
N TYR A 234 -15.49 -6.83 10.82
CA TYR A 234 -14.54 -7.35 11.81
C TYR A 234 -15.14 -8.37 12.80
N LYS A 235 -16.47 -8.40 12.96
CA LYS A 235 -17.22 -9.39 13.77
C LYS A 235 -17.79 -10.54 12.94
N ASN A 236 -17.68 -10.48 11.63
CA ASN A 236 -18.35 -11.42 10.74
C ASN A 236 -17.48 -12.65 10.45
N SER A 237 -18.13 -13.76 10.13
CA SER A 237 -17.44 -14.91 9.59
C SER A 237 -16.93 -14.62 8.18
N ARG A 238 -15.89 -15.35 7.74
CA ARG A 238 -15.27 -15.20 6.39
C ARG A 238 -16.26 -15.39 5.24
N THR A 239 -17.35 -16.13 5.44
CA THR A 239 -18.39 -16.34 4.44
C THR A 239 -19.19 -15.08 4.13
N MET A 240 -19.20 -14.11 5.07
CA MET A 240 -19.87 -12.82 4.94
C MET A 240 -18.96 -11.72 4.38
N PHE A 241 -17.68 -11.98 4.22
CA PHE A 241 -16.76 -11.00 3.66
C PHE A 241 -17.06 -10.77 2.17
N PRO A 242 -17.12 -9.50 1.73
CA PRO A 242 -17.44 -9.15 0.35
C PRO A 242 -16.25 -9.36 -0.60
N TYR A 243 -15.52 -10.45 -0.43
CA TYR A 243 -14.45 -10.83 -1.34
C TYR A 243 -14.96 -11.06 -2.76
N GLU A 244 -14.08 -10.92 -3.74
CA GLU A 244 -14.37 -11.38 -5.09
C GLU A 244 -14.55 -12.91 -5.10
N ARG A 245 -15.74 -13.37 -5.48
CA ARG A 245 -16.12 -14.79 -5.43
C ARG A 245 -16.23 -15.45 -6.81
N ARG A 246 -15.98 -14.69 -7.87
CA ARG A 246 -15.94 -15.22 -9.25
C ARG A 246 -14.53 -15.70 -9.58
N SER A 247 -14.41 -17.00 -9.90
CA SER A 247 -13.10 -17.62 -10.19
C SER A 247 -12.40 -17.10 -11.45
N VAL A 248 -13.13 -16.35 -12.30
CA VAL A 248 -12.55 -15.70 -13.48
C VAL A 248 -11.72 -14.46 -13.16
N SER A 249 -11.85 -13.90 -11.95
CA SER A 249 -11.06 -12.76 -11.51
C SER A 249 -9.76 -13.21 -10.83
N SER A 250 -8.68 -12.46 -11.07
CA SER A 250 -7.41 -12.63 -10.37
C SER A 250 -7.50 -12.29 -8.88
N ALA A 251 -8.56 -11.58 -8.47
CA ALA A 251 -8.86 -11.26 -7.08
C ALA A 251 -9.68 -12.33 -6.36
N PHE A 252 -9.96 -13.47 -6.99
CA PHE A 252 -10.79 -14.53 -6.43
C PHE A 252 -10.25 -15.04 -5.09
N ILE A 253 -11.16 -15.14 -4.12
CA ILE A 253 -10.95 -15.79 -2.81
C ILE A 253 -12.09 -16.77 -2.58
N SER A 254 -11.80 -18.03 -2.26
CA SER A 254 -12.81 -19.06 -2.01
C SER A 254 -13.60 -18.79 -0.71
N ARG A 255 -14.74 -19.46 -0.53
CA ARG A 255 -15.57 -19.27 0.69
C ARG A 255 -14.91 -19.80 1.96
N GLU A 256 -13.99 -20.73 1.81
CA GLU A 256 -13.25 -21.38 2.89
C GLU A 256 -12.01 -20.58 3.31
N GLU A 257 -11.60 -19.59 2.50
CA GLU A 257 -10.42 -18.76 2.70
C GLU A 257 -10.77 -17.38 3.25
N GLY A 258 -9.79 -16.75 3.87
CA GLY A 258 -9.87 -15.39 4.42
C GLY A 258 -9.74 -15.35 5.93
N ASP A 259 -8.98 -14.39 6.42
CA ASP A 259 -8.78 -14.16 7.85
C ASP A 259 -9.57 -12.93 8.32
N PHE A 260 -9.38 -11.81 7.62
CA PHE A 260 -10.05 -10.54 7.85
C PHE A 260 -10.41 -9.91 6.52
N TYR A 261 -11.42 -9.06 6.51
CA TYR A 261 -11.67 -8.17 5.39
C TYR A 261 -10.98 -6.83 5.67
N TYR A 262 -10.04 -6.46 4.81
CA TYR A 262 -9.25 -5.23 4.94
C TYR A 262 -9.88 -4.09 4.17
N ALA A 263 -9.90 -2.90 4.80
CA ALA A 263 -10.41 -1.70 4.17
C ALA A 263 -9.39 -1.08 3.20
N GLY A 264 -9.80 -0.81 1.98
CA GLY A 264 -8.99 -0.08 1.00
C GLY A 264 -8.73 1.37 1.41
N ALA A 265 -9.53 1.90 2.34
CA ALA A 265 -9.39 3.25 2.86
C ALA A 265 -8.11 3.49 3.68
N VAL A 266 -7.51 2.44 4.25
CA VAL A 266 -6.33 2.55 5.12
C VAL A 266 -5.40 1.35 4.95
N PHE A 267 -4.27 1.57 4.34
CA PHE A 267 -3.16 0.62 4.31
C PHE A 267 -1.83 1.38 4.21
N GLY A 268 -0.73 0.74 4.56
CA GLY A 268 0.57 1.39 4.55
C GLY A 268 1.70 0.46 4.95
N GLY A 269 2.87 1.05 5.22
CA GLY A 269 4.06 0.32 5.64
C GLY A 269 5.35 0.94 5.14
N LEU A 270 6.44 0.20 5.21
CA LEU A 270 7.70 0.59 4.60
C LEU A 270 7.51 0.86 3.10
N VAL A 271 8.08 1.95 2.60
CA VAL A 271 7.87 2.37 1.20
C VAL A 271 8.24 1.28 0.19
N LYS A 272 9.22 0.42 0.50
CA LYS A 272 9.59 -0.74 -0.30
C LYS A 272 8.43 -1.74 -0.42
N HIS A 273 7.83 -2.11 0.70
CA HIS A 273 6.72 -3.06 0.71
C HIS A 273 5.46 -2.49 0.04
N MET A 274 5.26 -1.16 0.15
CA MET A 274 4.17 -0.49 -0.56
C MET A 274 4.39 -0.48 -2.08
N TYR A 275 5.65 -0.38 -2.53
CA TYR A 275 5.97 -0.56 -3.95
C TYR A 275 5.60 -1.97 -4.44
N GLU A 276 5.99 -3.00 -3.70
CA GLU A 276 5.73 -4.40 -4.04
C GLU A 276 4.23 -4.70 -4.05
N LEU A 277 3.50 -4.28 -3.02
CA LEU A 277 2.05 -4.46 -2.89
C LEU A 277 1.31 -3.77 -4.04
N THR A 278 1.57 -2.48 -4.27
CA THR A 278 0.86 -1.71 -5.29
C THR A 278 1.16 -2.21 -6.70
N ARG A 279 2.40 -2.67 -6.96
CA ARG A 279 2.78 -3.33 -8.22
C ARG A 279 2.00 -4.63 -8.43
N ALA A 280 1.94 -5.48 -7.40
CA ALA A 280 1.22 -6.75 -7.49
C ALA A 280 -0.28 -6.54 -7.74
N CYS A 281 -0.91 -5.65 -6.97
CA CYS A 281 -2.32 -5.30 -7.17
C CYS A 281 -2.58 -4.71 -8.56
N HIS A 282 -1.73 -3.79 -9.02
CA HIS A 282 -1.85 -3.23 -10.37
C HIS A 282 -1.75 -4.29 -11.46
N SER A 283 -0.81 -5.23 -11.34
CA SER A 283 -0.63 -6.33 -12.32
C SER A 283 -1.86 -7.23 -12.40
N THR A 284 -2.48 -7.58 -11.27
CA THR A 284 -3.69 -8.41 -11.24
C THR A 284 -4.93 -7.64 -11.74
N ILE A 285 -5.02 -6.33 -11.47
CA ILE A 285 -6.05 -5.46 -12.04
C ILE A 285 -5.93 -5.42 -13.58
N LEU A 286 -4.72 -5.31 -14.12
CA LEU A 286 -4.51 -5.34 -15.57
C LEU A 286 -4.87 -6.68 -16.20
N ALA A 287 -4.56 -7.79 -15.52
CA ALA A 287 -4.93 -9.14 -15.97
C ALA A 287 -6.46 -9.28 -16.06
N ASP A 288 -7.18 -8.86 -15.03
CA ASP A 288 -8.65 -8.86 -15.03
C ASP A 288 -9.21 -7.98 -16.15
N LYS A 289 -8.68 -6.76 -16.30
CA LYS A 289 -9.10 -5.83 -17.36
C LYS A 289 -8.89 -6.42 -18.77
N ALA A 290 -7.75 -7.08 -19.01
CA ALA A 290 -7.47 -7.74 -20.29
C ALA A 290 -8.47 -8.85 -20.60
N ASN A 291 -9.05 -9.49 -19.58
CA ASN A 291 -10.09 -10.51 -19.69
C ASN A 291 -11.53 -9.95 -19.62
N GLY A 292 -11.69 -8.62 -19.63
CA GLY A 292 -13.02 -7.98 -19.51
C GLY A 292 -13.66 -8.14 -18.14
N VAL A 293 -12.88 -8.42 -17.10
CA VAL A 293 -13.35 -8.61 -15.72
C VAL A 293 -13.08 -7.35 -14.90
N MET A 294 -14.08 -6.94 -14.13
CA MET A 294 -13.94 -5.96 -13.06
C MET A 294 -14.28 -6.65 -11.74
N ALA A 295 -13.35 -6.66 -10.78
CA ALA A 295 -13.58 -7.25 -9.48
C ALA A 295 -14.68 -6.51 -8.70
N ALA A 296 -15.36 -7.21 -7.80
CA ALA A 296 -16.57 -6.73 -7.10
C ALA A 296 -16.39 -5.37 -6.40
N TRP A 297 -15.22 -5.16 -5.81
CA TRP A 297 -14.84 -3.91 -5.12
C TRP A 297 -13.52 -3.35 -5.67
N GLN A 298 -13.39 -3.34 -7.01
CA GLN A 298 -12.27 -2.78 -7.75
C GLN A 298 -10.91 -3.11 -7.08
N GLU A 299 -10.08 -2.11 -6.76
CA GLU A 299 -8.75 -2.31 -6.17
C GLU A 299 -8.78 -2.93 -4.77
N GLU A 300 -9.85 -2.72 -3.97
CA GLU A 300 -9.98 -3.31 -2.64
C GLU A 300 -10.07 -4.84 -2.70
N SER A 301 -10.72 -5.40 -3.74
CA SER A 301 -10.75 -6.85 -3.96
C SER A 301 -9.34 -7.40 -4.22
N HIS A 302 -8.55 -6.72 -5.05
CA HIS A 302 -7.17 -7.11 -5.34
C HIS A 302 -6.25 -6.92 -4.12
N LEU A 303 -6.44 -5.85 -3.34
CA LEU A 303 -5.75 -5.63 -2.07
C LEU A 303 -6.00 -6.79 -1.10
N ASN A 304 -7.27 -7.18 -0.90
CA ASN A 304 -7.65 -8.29 -0.04
C ASN A 304 -7.06 -9.62 -0.52
N ARG A 305 -7.05 -9.88 -1.84
CA ARG A 305 -6.43 -11.08 -2.42
C ARG A 305 -4.92 -11.09 -2.20
N HIS A 306 -4.25 -9.96 -2.36
CA HIS A 306 -2.82 -9.83 -2.11
C HIS A 306 -2.49 -10.11 -0.63
N LEU A 307 -3.19 -9.46 0.30
CA LEU A 307 -2.97 -9.59 1.75
C LEU A 307 -3.35 -10.97 2.30
N LEU A 308 -4.20 -11.72 1.62
CA LEU A 308 -4.45 -13.12 1.95
C LEU A 308 -3.21 -14.00 1.75
N SER A 309 -2.45 -13.76 0.68
CA SER A 309 -1.24 -14.53 0.33
C SER A 309 0.02 -13.96 0.98
N HIS A 310 0.09 -12.64 1.15
CA HIS A 310 1.20 -11.89 1.73
C HIS A 310 0.70 -11.22 3.01
N LYS A 311 0.70 -12.00 4.09
CA LYS A 311 0.12 -11.58 5.37
C LYS A 311 0.74 -10.27 5.85
N PRO A 312 -0.06 -9.29 6.28
CA PRO A 312 0.47 -8.04 6.84
C PRO A 312 1.23 -8.30 8.12
N SER A 313 2.33 -7.58 8.32
CA SER A 313 3.16 -7.67 9.51
C SER A 313 2.53 -6.99 10.74
N LYS A 314 1.51 -6.16 10.51
CA LYS A 314 0.74 -5.45 11.53
C LYS A 314 -0.66 -5.14 11.02
N LEU A 315 -1.65 -5.30 11.89
CA LEU A 315 -3.02 -4.92 11.60
C LEU A 315 -3.43 -3.74 12.48
N LEU A 316 -4.24 -2.87 11.91
CA LEU A 316 -4.92 -1.80 12.65
C LEU A 316 -6.35 -2.23 12.91
N SER A 317 -6.80 -2.05 14.14
CA SER A 317 -8.18 -2.30 14.55
C SER A 317 -9.14 -1.34 13.82
N PRO A 318 -10.45 -1.58 13.89
CA PRO A 318 -11.44 -0.63 13.37
C PRO A 318 -11.39 0.78 13.99
N GLU A 319 -10.64 0.98 15.06
CA GLU A 319 -10.36 2.31 15.63
C GLU A 319 -9.66 3.26 14.64
N TYR A 320 -8.93 2.69 13.66
CA TYR A 320 -8.18 3.41 12.62
C TYR A 320 -8.94 3.59 11.30
N VAL A 321 -10.15 3.04 11.22
CA VAL A 321 -11.01 3.20 10.03
C VAL A 321 -12.47 3.00 10.45
N TRP A 322 -13.12 4.05 10.95
CA TRP A 322 -14.48 3.94 11.43
C TRP A 322 -15.49 4.63 10.50
N ASP A 323 -16.74 4.24 10.61
CA ASP A 323 -17.88 4.87 9.96
C ASP A 323 -18.58 5.78 10.97
N GLU A 324 -18.45 7.11 10.83
CA GLU A 324 -19.01 8.05 11.83
C GLU A 324 -20.53 8.01 11.94
N THR A 325 -21.23 7.41 10.98
CA THR A 325 -22.68 7.21 11.05
C THR A 325 -23.08 6.13 12.04
N LYS A 326 -22.11 5.33 12.52
CA LYS A 326 -22.32 4.23 13.45
C LYS A 326 -21.80 4.57 14.83
N ARG A 327 -22.58 4.20 15.85
CA ARG A 327 -22.10 4.29 17.23
C ARG A 327 -20.99 3.27 17.47
N PRO A 328 -19.82 3.68 18.00
CA PRO A 328 -18.75 2.73 18.37
C PRO A 328 -19.27 1.73 19.42
N PRO A 329 -18.98 0.44 19.23
CA PRO A 329 -19.31 -0.59 20.21
C PRO A 329 -18.34 -0.56 21.41
N PRO A 330 -18.67 -1.26 22.54
CA PRO A 330 -17.89 -1.17 23.77
C PRO A 330 -16.39 -1.52 23.66
N GLU A 331 -16.03 -2.44 22.78
CA GLU A 331 -14.63 -2.81 22.54
C GLU A 331 -13.80 -1.74 21.84
N MET A 332 -14.44 -0.76 21.21
CA MET A 332 -13.76 0.40 20.63
C MET A 332 -13.64 1.51 21.67
N GLN A 333 -12.47 1.63 22.25
CA GLN A 333 -12.19 2.65 23.27
C GLN A 333 -11.98 4.04 22.68
N VAL A 334 -11.55 4.10 21.42
CA VAL A 334 -11.27 5.35 20.71
C VAL A 334 -11.60 5.20 19.23
N VAL A 335 -11.97 6.29 18.59
CA VAL A 335 -12.04 6.40 17.12
C VAL A 335 -10.94 7.34 16.68
N ARG A 336 -9.92 6.84 15.99
CA ARG A 336 -8.75 7.63 15.56
C ARG A 336 -8.94 8.28 14.21
N PHE A 337 -9.58 7.56 13.29
CA PHE A 337 -9.80 8.00 11.92
C PHE A 337 -11.15 7.48 11.44
N SER A 338 -11.98 8.34 10.90
CA SER A 338 -13.33 7.95 10.49
C SER A 338 -13.76 8.67 9.22
N THR A 339 -14.67 8.05 8.47
CA THR A 339 -15.34 8.70 7.34
C THR A 339 -16.09 9.93 7.83
N VAL A 340 -16.23 10.95 6.95
CA VAL A 340 -17.17 12.05 7.16
C VAL A 340 -18.50 11.70 6.49
N TYR A 341 -19.59 12.21 7.07
CA TYR A 341 -20.89 12.08 6.42
C TYR A 341 -20.85 12.67 5.01
N LYS A 342 -21.27 11.89 4.04
CA LYS A 342 -21.37 12.32 2.65
C LYS A 342 -22.68 11.87 2.03
N ASN A 343 -23.30 12.76 1.30
CA ASN A 343 -24.40 12.39 0.43
C ASN A 343 -23.82 11.75 -0.82
N HIS A 344 -23.85 10.41 -0.88
CA HIS A 344 -23.27 9.63 -1.99
C HIS A 344 -23.80 10.05 -3.37
N ARG A 345 -25.07 10.46 -3.48
CA ARG A 345 -25.64 10.96 -4.73
C ARG A 345 -25.01 12.26 -5.21
N LEU A 346 -24.53 13.10 -4.29
CA LEU A 346 -23.89 14.38 -4.65
C LEU A 346 -22.40 14.26 -4.94
N VAL A 347 -21.75 13.19 -4.51
CA VAL A 347 -20.28 13.05 -4.55
C VAL A 347 -19.80 12.09 -5.65
N ARG A 348 -20.60 11.07 -6.01
CA ARG A 348 -20.19 10.02 -6.97
C ARG A 348 -20.70 10.25 -8.41
N ASP A 349 -21.62 11.21 -8.64
CA ASP A 349 -22.12 11.56 -9.98
C ASP A 349 -21.21 12.59 -10.69
#